data_156f4435904198d6e8db254c7b1c49b4
#
_entry.id   156f4435904198d6e8db254c7b1c49b4
#
_cell.length_a   1.000
_cell.length_b   1.000
_cell.length_c   1.000
_cell.angle_alpha   90.00
_cell.angle_beta   90.00
_cell.angle_gamma   90.00
#
_symmetry.space_group_name_H-M   'P 1'
#
loop_
_entity.id
_entity.type
_entity.pdbx_description
1 polymer ?
#
loop_
_entity_poly.entity_id
_entity_poly.type
_entity_poly.pdbx_seq_one_letter_code
_entity_poly.pdbx_strand_id
1 'polypeptide(L)'
;TNFFGRANRLIHEKKPLADMRLSDGSRVHAALPPAAPDGPVLTIRKFTGIRPDMDALIQEDFISRPAASYLIDAVQKRKTIFICGGTGSGKTTFLNVLSGYIPDTERVITIEDTAELSLQGLPNLVRLEARLPGPDGTGEIGLGDLIRASLRMRPDRLIVGEVRGQEAFDMLQAMNTGHPGSLCTGHANS
;
A
#
# COMPACT_ATOMS: atom_id res chain seq x y z
N THR A 1 -2.41 8.70 -27.15
CA THR A 1 -2.40 7.23 -27.38
C THR A 1 -1.04 6.59 -27.10
N ASN A 2 0.08 7.31 -27.34
CA ASN A 2 1.44 6.74 -27.16
C ASN A 2 1.89 6.63 -25.70
N PHE A 3 1.31 7.40 -24.79
CA PHE A 3 1.73 7.48 -23.40
C PHE A 3 1.35 6.18 -22.63
N PHE A 4 0.11 5.73 -22.76
CA PHE A 4 -0.37 4.48 -22.16
C PHE A 4 0.18 3.23 -22.86
N GLY A 5 0.44 3.30 -24.17
CA GLY A 5 1.03 2.21 -24.93
C GLY A 5 2.42 1.80 -24.45
N ARG A 6 3.23 2.74 -23.97
CA ARG A 6 4.55 2.47 -23.38
C ARG A 6 4.47 1.70 -22.05
N ALA A 7 3.34 1.80 -21.35
CA ALA A 7 3.08 1.07 -20.11
C ALA A 7 2.34 -0.25 -20.35
N ASN A 8 2.23 -0.71 -21.60
CA ASN A 8 1.47 -1.90 -22.00
C ASN A 8 -0.01 -1.84 -21.57
N ARG A 9 -0.58 -0.63 -21.50
CA ARG A 9 -1.98 -0.35 -21.16
C ARG A 9 -2.71 0.15 -22.39
N LEU A 10 -3.77 -0.56 -22.77
CA LEU A 10 -4.65 -0.15 -23.87
C LEU A 10 -5.77 0.73 -23.31
N ILE A 11 -5.89 1.95 -23.85
CA ILE A 11 -7.02 2.83 -23.62
C ILE A 11 -7.63 3.23 -24.97
N HIS A 12 -8.90 2.95 -25.15
CA HIS A 12 -9.66 3.25 -26.36
C HIS A 12 -11.16 3.27 -26.04
N GLU A 13 -11.98 3.63 -27.01
CA GLU A 13 -13.43 3.83 -26.84
C GLU A 13 -14.15 2.64 -26.17
N LYS A 14 -13.78 1.38 -26.46
CA LYS A 14 -14.37 0.18 -25.84
C LYS A 14 -13.80 -0.10 -24.44
N LYS A 15 -12.64 0.49 -24.09
CA LYS A 15 -12.01 0.43 -22.78
C LYS A 15 -11.56 1.84 -22.41
N PRO A 16 -12.52 2.72 -22.03
CA PRO A 16 -12.29 4.16 -21.92
C PRO A 16 -11.58 4.56 -20.62
N LEU A 17 -11.36 3.65 -19.69
CA LEU A 17 -10.71 3.89 -18.40
C LEU A 17 -9.38 3.13 -18.34
N ALA A 18 -8.33 3.80 -17.89
CA ALA A 18 -7.05 3.15 -17.66
C ALA A 18 -6.27 3.81 -16.51
N ASP A 19 -5.65 2.95 -15.73
CA ASP A 19 -4.71 3.31 -14.68
C ASP A 19 -3.29 2.94 -15.11
N MET A 20 -2.33 3.79 -14.78
CA MET A 20 -0.92 3.50 -14.96
C MET A 20 -0.08 4.16 -13.88
N ARG A 21 1.15 3.66 -13.73
CA ARG A 21 2.16 4.24 -12.85
C ARG A 21 3.32 4.74 -13.68
N LEU A 22 3.83 5.90 -13.32
CA LEU A 22 5.04 6.47 -13.90
C LEU A 22 6.30 5.92 -13.21
N SER A 23 7.44 6.11 -13.85
CA SER A 23 8.74 5.68 -13.30
C SER A 23 9.11 6.37 -11.99
N ASP A 24 8.59 7.57 -11.75
CA ASP A 24 8.75 8.32 -10.49
C ASP A 24 7.80 7.85 -9.38
N GLY A 25 6.95 6.86 -9.65
CA GLY A 25 5.95 6.34 -8.71
C GLY A 25 4.60 7.05 -8.75
N SER A 26 4.46 8.15 -9.51
CA SER A 26 3.20 8.87 -9.67
C SER A 26 2.14 8.00 -10.33
N ARG A 27 0.89 8.10 -9.87
CA ARG A 27 -0.26 7.39 -10.44
C ARG A 27 -0.98 8.28 -11.44
N VAL A 28 -1.36 7.71 -12.56
CA VAL A 28 -2.11 8.39 -13.61
C VAL A 28 -3.39 7.61 -13.89
N HIS A 29 -4.52 8.29 -13.76
CA HIS A 29 -5.82 7.80 -14.18
C HIS A 29 -6.28 8.58 -15.41
N ALA A 30 -6.75 7.86 -16.42
CA ALA A 30 -7.32 8.48 -17.63
C ALA A 30 -8.71 7.95 -17.91
N ALA A 31 -9.58 8.87 -18.33
CA ALA A 31 -10.91 8.55 -18.83
C ALA A 31 -11.10 9.16 -20.22
N LEU A 32 -11.62 8.38 -21.15
CA LEU A 32 -11.98 8.81 -22.52
C LEU A 32 -13.50 8.79 -22.71
N PRO A 33 -14.04 9.44 -23.73
CA PRO A 33 -15.41 9.18 -24.18
C PRO A 33 -15.60 7.68 -24.49
N PRO A 34 -16.76 7.07 -24.19
CA PRO A 34 -17.98 7.67 -23.66
C PRO A 34 -18.00 7.85 -22.13
N ALA A 35 -17.01 7.36 -21.37
CA ALA A 35 -16.98 7.50 -19.91
C ALA A 35 -16.79 8.96 -19.46
N ALA A 36 -16.09 9.76 -20.24
CA ALA A 36 -15.93 11.21 -20.06
C ALA A 36 -16.56 11.95 -21.25
N PRO A 37 -17.88 12.25 -21.23
CA PRO A 37 -18.61 12.76 -22.39
C PRO A 37 -18.11 14.12 -22.87
N ASP A 38 -17.60 14.96 -21.99
CA ASP A 38 -17.11 16.32 -22.31
C ASP A 38 -15.67 16.33 -22.87
N GLY A 39 -15.04 15.16 -22.99
CA GLY A 39 -13.69 14.98 -23.53
C GLY A 39 -12.77 14.17 -22.63
N PRO A 40 -11.52 13.91 -23.08
CA PRO A 40 -10.57 13.15 -22.31
C PRO A 40 -10.18 13.81 -20.99
N VAL A 41 -10.18 13.04 -19.90
CA VAL A 41 -9.75 13.49 -18.58
C VAL A 41 -8.46 12.73 -18.19
N LEU A 42 -7.51 13.46 -17.63
CA LEU A 42 -6.27 12.90 -17.09
C LEU A 42 -6.05 13.40 -15.66
N THR A 43 -5.95 12.49 -14.71
CA THR A 43 -5.64 12.81 -13.32
C THR A 43 -4.28 12.25 -12.97
N ILE A 44 -3.39 13.08 -12.42
CA ILE A 44 -2.06 12.66 -11.99
C ILE A 44 -1.93 12.90 -10.49
N ARG A 45 -1.78 11.81 -9.72
CA ARG A 45 -1.44 11.86 -8.31
C ARG A 45 0.08 11.71 -8.18
N LYS A 46 0.75 12.83 -7.96
CA LYS A 46 2.21 12.86 -7.83
C LYS A 46 2.68 12.08 -6.61
N PHE A 47 3.73 11.31 -6.79
CA PHE A 47 4.49 10.75 -5.67
C PHE A 47 5.48 11.82 -5.21
N THR A 48 5.20 12.47 -4.09
CA THR A 48 5.98 13.64 -3.62
C THR A 48 7.32 13.27 -2.99
N GLY A 49 7.54 11.98 -2.67
CA GLY A 49 8.79 11.54 -2.05
C GLY A 49 9.06 12.10 -0.64
N ILE A 50 8.27 13.07 -0.19
CA ILE A 50 8.39 13.66 1.15
C ILE A 50 7.94 12.58 2.16
N ARG A 51 8.84 12.26 3.06
CA ARG A 51 8.61 11.27 4.12
C ARG A 51 8.83 11.96 5.43
N PRO A 52 7.76 12.27 6.15
CA PRO A 52 7.93 12.72 7.53
C PRO A 52 8.58 11.58 8.33
N ASP A 53 9.39 11.95 9.28
CA ASP A 53 9.79 11.06 10.37
C ASP A 53 8.81 11.22 11.56
N MET A 54 9.05 10.48 12.64
CA MET A 54 8.19 10.55 13.82
C MET A 54 8.25 11.93 14.50
N ASP A 55 9.40 12.58 14.48
CA ASP A 55 9.54 13.90 15.09
C ASP A 55 8.76 14.96 14.30
N ALA A 56 8.74 14.88 12.98
CA ALA A 56 7.89 15.74 12.16
C ALA A 56 6.40 15.54 12.47
N LEU A 57 5.94 14.28 12.61
CA LEU A 57 4.55 13.99 12.98
C LEU A 57 4.18 14.53 14.38
N ILE A 58 5.13 14.51 15.31
CA ILE A 58 4.93 15.12 16.65
C ILE A 58 4.87 16.64 16.55
N GLN A 59 5.73 17.26 15.74
CA GLN A 59 5.76 18.73 15.56
C GLN A 59 4.49 19.26 14.88
N GLU A 60 3.88 18.45 13.99
CA GLU A 60 2.62 18.76 13.32
C GLU A 60 1.37 18.40 14.15
N ASP A 61 1.52 18.05 15.43
CA ASP A 61 0.45 17.61 16.33
C ASP A 61 -0.38 16.42 15.78
N PHE A 62 0.19 15.65 14.85
CA PHE A 62 -0.45 14.43 14.34
C PHE A 62 -0.51 13.35 15.42
N ILE A 63 0.52 13.26 16.25
CA ILE A 63 0.60 12.30 17.36
C ILE A 63 1.34 12.92 18.54
N SER A 64 0.89 12.63 19.77
CA SER A 64 1.60 13.06 20.97
C SER A 64 2.89 12.26 21.19
N ARG A 65 3.91 12.88 21.81
CA ARG A 65 5.18 12.22 22.11
C ARG A 65 5.03 10.92 22.94
N PRO A 66 4.18 10.85 23.98
CA PRO A 66 3.95 9.59 24.70
C PRO A 66 3.36 8.50 23.84
N ALA A 67 2.39 8.82 22.97
CA ALA A 67 1.78 7.86 22.05
C ALA A 67 2.78 7.37 21.01
N ALA A 68 3.63 8.25 20.46
CA ALA A 68 4.70 7.91 19.54
C ALA A 68 5.68 6.91 20.19
N SER A 69 6.15 7.19 21.41
CA SER A 69 7.04 6.30 22.16
C SER A 69 6.42 4.93 22.40
N TYR A 70 5.13 4.89 22.78
CA TYR A 70 4.41 3.63 22.95
C TYR A 70 4.32 2.81 21.66
N LEU A 71 4.03 3.45 20.52
CA LEU A 71 3.90 2.74 19.24
C LEU A 71 5.25 2.27 18.71
N ILE A 72 6.33 3.03 18.90
CA ILE A 72 7.68 2.60 18.58
C ILE A 72 8.03 1.32 19.37
N ASP A 73 7.81 1.34 20.68
CA ASP A 73 8.02 0.17 21.55
C ASP A 73 7.14 -1.02 21.11
N ALA A 74 5.89 -0.76 20.73
CA ALA A 74 4.99 -1.79 20.23
C ALA A 74 5.50 -2.43 18.94
N VAL A 75 6.03 -1.63 17.99
CA VAL A 75 6.66 -2.16 16.77
C VAL A 75 7.87 -3.02 17.12
N GLN A 76 8.77 -2.54 17.97
CA GLN A 76 9.97 -3.27 18.38
C GLN A 76 9.63 -4.57 19.12
N LYS A 77 8.59 -4.58 19.94
CA LYS A 77 8.06 -5.76 20.65
C LYS A 77 7.17 -6.67 19.80
N ARG A 78 7.15 -6.48 18.49
CA ARG A 78 6.35 -7.29 17.57
C ARG A 78 4.85 -7.32 17.92
N LYS A 79 4.29 -6.18 18.34
CA LYS A 79 2.83 -6.06 18.48
C LYS A 79 2.21 -5.89 17.10
N THR A 80 1.10 -6.58 16.86
CA THR A 80 0.29 -6.39 15.67
C THR A 80 -0.42 -5.03 15.76
N ILE A 81 -0.32 -4.22 14.70
CA ILE A 81 -0.89 -2.88 14.65
C ILE A 81 -1.80 -2.76 13.44
N PHE A 82 -3.04 -2.34 13.69
CA PHE A 82 -4.02 -2.02 12.66
C PHE A 82 -4.33 -0.53 12.71
N ILE A 83 -4.10 0.18 11.60
CA ILE A 83 -4.31 1.63 11.48
C ILE A 83 -5.59 1.84 10.67
N CYS A 84 -6.61 2.42 11.27
CA CYS A 84 -7.87 2.72 10.59
C CYS A 84 -8.16 4.22 10.54
N GLY A 85 -8.94 4.61 9.54
CA GLY A 85 -9.35 6.01 9.35
C GLY A 85 -9.84 6.28 7.93
N GLY A 86 -10.37 7.48 7.71
CA GLY A 86 -10.89 7.92 6.41
C GLY A 86 -9.82 8.11 5.33
N THR A 87 -10.27 8.39 4.10
CA THR A 87 -9.37 8.75 3.00
C THR A 87 -8.62 10.04 3.32
N GLY A 88 -7.32 10.08 3.02
CA GLY A 88 -6.49 11.28 3.26
C GLY A 88 -6.11 11.52 4.72
N SER A 89 -6.46 10.63 5.66
CA SER A 89 -6.12 10.78 7.09
C SER A 89 -4.64 10.49 7.43
N GLY A 90 -3.80 10.17 6.46
CA GLY A 90 -2.39 9.90 6.67
C GLY A 90 -2.03 8.47 7.06
N LYS A 91 -2.95 7.48 6.93
CA LYS A 91 -2.71 6.07 7.30
C LYS A 91 -1.44 5.49 6.70
N THR A 92 -1.29 5.60 5.38
CA THR A 92 -0.12 5.07 4.65
C THR A 92 1.17 5.80 5.06
N THR A 93 1.09 7.11 5.28
CA THR A 93 2.21 7.91 5.79
C THR A 93 2.63 7.41 7.16
N PHE A 94 1.67 7.23 8.06
CA PHE A 94 1.94 6.77 9.41
C PHE A 94 2.45 5.33 9.45
N LEU A 95 1.90 4.44 8.60
CA LEU A 95 2.40 3.09 8.41
C LEU A 95 3.86 3.08 7.95
N ASN A 96 4.22 3.95 7.00
CA ASN A 96 5.60 4.11 6.56
C ASN A 96 6.53 4.54 7.71
N VAL A 97 6.11 5.53 8.51
CA VAL A 97 6.91 6.03 9.65
C VAL A 97 7.12 4.93 10.69
N LEU A 98 6.06 4.21 11.07
CA LEU A 98 6.15 3.11 12.03
C LEU A 98 7.01 1.96 11.51
N SER A 99 6.93 1.66 10.23
CA SER A 99 7.73 0.61 9.61
C SER A 99 9.24 0.88 9.65
N GLY A 100 9.64 2.15 9.77
CA GLY A 100 11.05 2.54 9.94
C GLY A 100 11.67 2.11 11.29
N TYR A 101 10.84 1.68 12.25
CA TYR A 101 11.30 1.18 13.55
C TYR A 101 11.38 -0.35 13.62
N ILE A 102 11.13 -1.03 12.51
CA ILE A 102 11.32 -2.49 12.41
C ILE A 102 12.82 -2.79 12.40
N PRO A 103 13.30 -3.75 13.21
CA PRO A 103 14.70 -4.17 13.19
C PRO A 103 15.14 -4.63 11.80
N ASP A 104 16.36 -4.24 11.39
CA ASP A 104 16.96 -4.56 10.09
C ASP A 104 17.26 -6.05 9.90
N THR A 105 17.29 -6.81 10.99
CA THR A 105 17.47 -8.25 11.00
C THR A 105 16.25 -9.04 10.56
N GLU A 106 15.07 -8.37 10.48
CA GLU A 106 13.81 -9.04 10.18
C GLU A 106 13.55 -9.12 8.66
N ARG A 107 12.94 -10.25 8.25
CA ARG A 107 12.40 -10.40 6.90
C ARG A 107 11.00 -9.81 6.83
N VAL A 108 10.87 -8.74 6.08
CA VAL A 108 9.61 -8.01 5.90
C VAL A 108 9.05 -8.24 4.50
N ILE A 109 7.76 -8.55 4.42
CA ILE A 109 7.06 -8.65 3.15
C ILE A 109 5.97 -7.56 3.12
N THR A 110 6.03 -6.66 2.13
CA THR A 110 4.96 -5.70 1.88
C THR A 110 4.02 -6.22 0.81
N ILE A 111 2.74 -5.96 0.99
CA ILE A 111 1.66 -6.37 0.08
C ILE A 111 0.77 -5.16 -0.15
N GLU A 112 0.60 -4.75 -1.40
CA GLU A 112 -0.12 -3.53 -1.76
C GLU A 112 -0.89 -3.71 -3.06
N ASP A 113 -2.01 -3.03 -3.21
CA ASP A 113 -2.72 -2.91 -4.49
C ASP A 113 -1.87 -2.15 -5.51
N THR A 114 -1.25 -1.09 -5.05
CA THR A 114 -0.27 -0.31 -5.80
C THR A 114 0.78 0.16 -4.81
N ALA A 115 2.04 -0.10 -5.11
CA ALA A 115 3.14 0.19 -4.21
C ALA A 115 3.22 1.70 -3.87
N GLU A 116 2.86 2.05 -2.65
CA GLU A 116 2.99 3.36 -2.02
C GLU A 116 4.01 3.33 -0.87
N LEU A 117 4.17 2.15 -0.25
CA LEU A 117 5.10 1.97 0.85
C LEU A 117 6.53 2.09 0.34
N SER A 118 7.32 2.81 1.08
CA SER A 118 8.70 3.05 0.74
C SER A 118 9.59 2.86 1.95
N LEU A 119 9.75 1.59 2.32
CA LEU A 119 10.56 1.18 3.45
C LEU A 119 12.03 1.25 3.06
N GLN A 120 12.82 1.93 3.89
CA GLN A 120 14.27 2.02 3.76
C GLN A 120 14.95 1.33 4.94
N GLY A 121 16.21 0.94 4.76
CA GLY A 121 17.01 0.34 5.84
C GLY A 121 16.65 -1.11 6.17
N LEU A 122 15.79 -1.78 5.38
CA LEU A 122 15.46 -3.19 5.56
C LEU A 122 16.15 -4.05 4.48
N PRO A 123 17.26 -4.71 4.80
CA PRO A 123 18.05 -5.49 3.84
C PRO A 123 17.27 -6.68 3.26
N ASN A 124 16.35 -7.25 4.06
CA ASN A 124 15.55 -8.42 3.67
C ASN A 124 14.07 -8.01 3.45
N LEU A 125 13.87 -7.08 2.51
CA LEU A 125 12.55 -6.61 2.12
C LEU A 125 12.10 -7.28 0.82
N VAL A 126 10.91 -7.90 0.85
CA VAL A 126 10.20 -8.41 -0.33
C VAL A 126 8.97 -7.54 -0.56
N ARG A 127 8.76 -7.12 -1.81
CA ARG A 127 7.60 -6.32 -2.19
C ARG A 127 6.70 -7.12 -3.12
N LEU A 128 5.44 -7.23 -2.76
CA LEU A 128 4.41 -7.86 -3.56
C LEU A 128 3.37 -6.82 -3.92
N GLU A 129 3.01 -6.76 -5.19
CA GLU A 129 2.02 -5.81 -5.72
C GLU A 129 0.92 -6.59 -6.45
N ALA A 130 -0.32 -6.22 -6.18
CA ALA A 130 -1.47 -6.79 -6.86
C ALA A 130 -1.42 -6.46 -8.36
N ARG A 131 -2.00 -7.33 -9.15
CA ARG A 131 -2.05 -7.18 -10.60
C ARG A 131 -3.49 -7.21 -11.08
N LEU A 132 -3.92 -6.14 -11.72
CA LEU A 132 -5.19 -6.13 -12.42
C LEU A 132 -5.19 -7.12 -13.59
N PRO A 133 -6.36 -7.68 -13.95
CA PRO A 133 -6.47 -8.57 -15.10
C PRO A 133 -5.96 -7.89 -16.39
N GLY A 134 -5.34 -8.70 -17.24
CA GLY A 134 -4.89 -8.28 -18.55
C GLY A 134 -6.05 -7.88 -19.48
N PRO A 135 -5.76 -7.46 -20.73
CA PRO A 135 -6.79 -7.13 -21.72
C PRO A 135 -7.73 -8.30 -22.06
N ASP A 136 -7.25 -9.52 -21.90
CA ASP A 136 -7.96 -10.79 -22.09
C ASP A 136 -8.76 -11.25 -20.87
N GLY A 137 -8.76 -10.47 -19.78
CA GLY A 137 -9.42 -10.80 -18.52
C GLY A 137 -8.66 -11.81 -17.65
N THR A 138 -7.43 -12.18 -18.03
CA THR A 138 -6.63 -13.17 -17.30
C THR A 138 -5.46 -12.54 -16.55
N GLY A 139 -4.81 -13.32 -15.68
CA GLY A 139 -3.59 -12.92 -14.98
C GLY A 139 -3.80 -11.93 -13.85
N GLU A 140 -5.01 -11.82 -13.31
CA GLU A 140 -5.29 -11.11 -12.07
C GLU A 140 -4.57 -11.76 -10.89
N ILE A 141 -4.00 -10.95 -10.01
CA ILE A 141 -3.42 -11.38 -8.73
C ILE A 141 -3.96 -10.45 -7.66
N GLY A 142 -4.86 -10.95 -6.83
CA GLY A 142 -5.48 -10.17 -5.76
C GLY A 142 -4.63 -10.11 -4.49
N LEU A 143 -4.94 -9.15 -3.61
CA LEU A 143 -4.28 -9.02 -2.30
C LEU A 143 -4.37 -10.30 -1.47
N GLY A 144 -5.52 -10.95 -1.44
CA GLY A 144 -5.71 -12.22 -0.70
C GLY A 144 -4.76 -13.32 -1.21
N ASP A 145 -4.54 -13.42 -2.54
CA ASP A 145 -3.58 -14.39 -3.11
C ASP A 145 -2.16 -14.09 -2.65
N LEU A 146 -1.78 -12.81 -2.64
CA LEU A 146 -0.46 -12.36 -2.20
C LEU A 146 -0.25 -12.60 -0.70
N ILE A 147 -1.27 -12.35 0.13
CA ILE A 147 -1.22 -12.65 1.57
C ILE A 147 -0.99 -14.14 1.77
N ARG A 148 -1.81 -14.99 1.17
CA ARG A 148 -1.65 -16.46 1.27
C ARG A 148 -0.30 -16.96 0.74
N ALA A 149 0.21 -16.38 -0.34
CA ALA A 149 1.52 -16.72 -0.89
C ALA A 149 2.65 -16.30 0.05
N SER A 150 2.56 -15.10 0.64
CA SER A 150 3.58 -14.55 1.53
C SER A 150 3.83 -15.41 2.78
N LEU A 151 2.79 -16.09 3.29
CA LEU A 151 2.92 -17.00 4.45
C LEU A 151 3.89 -18.17 4.20
N ARG A 152 4.09 -18.54 2.92
CA ARG A 152 5.05 -19.57 2.51
C ARG A 152 6.46 -19.04 2.26
N MET A 153 6.64 -17.71 2.34
CA MET A 153 7.93 -17.06 2.11
C MET A 153 8.73 -16.82 3.39
N ARG A 154 8.28 -17.38 4.52
CA ARG A 154 8.89 -17.27 5.84
C ARG A 154 9.10 -15.80 6.27
N PRO A 155 8.07 -14.97 6.29
CA PRO A 155 8.17 -13.60 6.77
C PRO A 155 8.32 -13.57 8.29
N ASP A 156 9.12 -12.63 8.79
CA ASP A 156 9.05 -12.23 10.20
C ASP A 156 7.88 -11.27 10.43
N ARG A 157 7.59 -10.42 9.44
CA ARG A 157 6.43 -9.50 9.45
C ARG A 157 5.79 -9.37 8.07
N LEU A 158 4.48 -9.19 8.09
CA LEU A 158 3.70 -8.75 6.94
C LEU A 158 3.28 -7.29 7.13
N ILE A 159 3.42 -6.50 6.08
CA ILE A 159 2.90 -5.14 6.03
C ILE A 159 1.95 -5.05 4.85
N VAL A 160 0.65 -4.90 5.14
CA VAL A 160 -0.37 -4.74 4.10
C VAL A 160 -0.75 -3.28 4.02
N GLY A 161 -0.54 -2.69 2.84
CA GLY A 161 -0.76 -1.28 2.60
C GLY A 161 -2.17 -0.84 2.95
N GLU A 162 -3.18 -1.56 2.47
CA GLU A 162 -4.58 -1.33 2.82
C GLU A 162 -5.41 -2.60 2.56
N VAL A 163 -6.34 -2.89 3.47
CA VAL A 163 -7.38 -3.91 3.28
C VAL A 163 -8.76 -3.24 3.20
N ARG A 164 -9.60 -3.69 2.26
CA ARG A 164 -10.91 -3.10 1.98
C ARG A 164 -12.03 -4.13 1.85
N GLY A 165 -11.69 -5.40 1.65
CA GLY A 165 -12.64 -6.46 1.33
C GLY A 165 -12.33 -7.77 2.05
N GLN A 166 -12.53 -8.88 1.35
CA GLN A 166 -12.35 -10.23 1.90
C GLN A 166 -10.91 -10.53 2.32
N GLU A 167 -9.92 -9.87 1.72
CA GLU A 167 -8.50 -9.97 2.09
C GLU A 167 -8.22 -9.53 3.53
N ALA A 168 -9.12 -8.74 4.14
CA ALA A 168 -9.04 -8.40 5.55
C ALA A 168 -9.12 -9.66 6.45
N PHE A 169 -9.91 -10.66 6.05
CA PHE A 169 -9.99 -11.93 6.77
C PHE A 169 -8.69 -12.73 6.62
N ASP A 170 -8.13 -12.82 5.41
CA ASP A 170 -6.84 -13.46 5.15
C ASP A 170 -5.74 -12.81 6.00
N MET A 171 -5.75 -11.47 6.10
CA MET A 171 -4.78 -10.73 6.92
C MET A 171 -4.97 -10.99 8.42
N LEU A 172 -6.20 -10.98 8.93
CA LEU A 172 -6.48 -11.30 10.33
C LEU A 172 -6.04 -12.73 10.68
N GLN A 173 -6.26 -13.67 9.76
CA GLN A 173 -5.80 -15.05 9.91
C GLN A 173 -4.28 -15.13 9.96
N ALA A 174 -3.58 -14.41 9.08
CA ALA A 174 -2.12 -14.31 9.07
C ALA A 174 -1.58 -13.75 10.39
N MET A 175 -2.19 -12.67 10.90
CA MET A 175 -1.84 -12.05 12.18
C MET A 175 -2.04 -13.01 13.36
N ASN A 176 -3.05 -13.89 13.31
CA ASN A 176 -3.38 -14.82 14.38
C ASN A 176 -2.57 -16.13 14.31
N THR A 177 -2.05 -16.52 13.15
CA THR A 177 -1.45 -17.84 12.91
C THR A 177 0.10 -17.83 12.90
N GLY A 178 0.75 -16.91 13.60
CA GLY A 178 2.20 -16.99 13.84
C GLY A 178 3.05 -15.90 13.18
N HIS A 179 2.45 -14.80 12.76
CA HIS A 179 3.17 -13.64 12.21
C HIS A 179 2.96 -12.40 13.09
N PRO A 180 3.45 -12.42 14.37
CA PRO A 180 3.31 -11.29 15.27
C PRO A 180 4.09 -10.08 14.73
N GLY A 181 3.61 -8.87 15.04
CA GLY A 181 4.25 -7.64 14.59
C GLY A 181 3.89 -7.22 13.17
N SER A 182 2.91 -7.87 12.55
CA SER A 182 2.39 -7.43 11.26
C SER A 182 1.65 -6.10 11.39
N LEU A 183 1.76 -5.28 10.36
CA LEU A 183 1.12 -3.97 10.30
C LEU A 183 0.17 -3.92 9.11
N CYS A 184 -0.95 -3.22 9.28
CA CYS A 184 -1.94 -3.10 8.22
C CYS A 184 -2.69 -1.79 8.33
N THR A 185 -3.18 -1.25 7.21
CA THR A 185 -4.18 -0.19 7.25
C THR A 185 -5.53 -0.69 6.74
N GLY A 186 -6.58 -0.02 7.18
CA GLY A 186 -7.93 -0.28 6.71
C GLY A 186 -8.78 0.97 6.66
N HIS A 187 -9.79 0.95 5.81
CA HIS A 187 -10.78 2.00 5.77
C HIS A 187 -11.82 1.76 6.86
N ALA A 188 -12.01 2.76 7.70
CA ALA A 188 -13.13 2.83 8.61
C ALA A 188 -13.71 4.24 8.56
N ASN A 189 -14.96 4.35 8.19
CA ASN A 189 -15.75 5.54 8.43
C ASN A 189 -16.41 5.32 9.80
N SER A 190 -16.07 6.18 10.76
CA SER A 190 -16.71 6.22 12.08
C SER A 190 -18.21 6.42 11.96
#